data_84d44930b0bcfaff6d612f093819895b
#
_entry.id   84d44930b0bcfaff6d612f093819895b
#
_cell.length_a   1.000
_cell.length_b   1.000
_cell.length_c   1.000
_cell.angle_alpha   90.00
_cell.angle_beta   90.00
_cell.angle_gamma   90.00
#
_symmetry.space_group_name_H-M   'P 1'
#
loop_
_entity.id
_entity.type
_entity.pdbx_description
1 polymer ?
#
loop_
_entity_poly.entity_id
_entity_poly.type
_entity_poly.pdbx_seq_one_letter_code
_entity_poly.pdbx_strand_id
1 'polypeptide(L)'
;LIDGCKRMIVKDERLSVDPKTADASIDMLIPTFYTFPNPSSLLSISFVLYAGWHLGSQISVASYPTLLITGVPSLFGGILIAVPFLLKLSQLPSDMFQLFILISVFIARFGTLLSTMNYAAIGIVGTLSGTGELRFRWLRLLRVVATGAVLMVPILLGVRAFYTHLVVAPYTKADMLKRLDFSEPFQAAKVFTEMPDHLAQTSDGPADLDQIIQRGVLRVCYQPDEYPSAFFNAADPPQLVGFDVEMAHRFARSLELPLEFLPALSESKAQGLLDRGACDIYMRKLPVSLSRSRKFGLSIPVSKSSLGLIVKDYRRDEFQNWDDIRAMGKSLRLGVEETRGNIAHLRTIVKDATIVPLQSMEQE
;
A
#
# COMPACT_ATOMS: atom_id res chain seq x y z
N LEU A 1 24.34 10.52 36.32
CA LEU A 1 25.14 10.80 35.15
C LEU A 1 26.19 11.87 35.44
N ILE A 2 25.78 13.07 35.90
CA ILE A 2 26.63 14.21 36.21
C ILE A 2 27.75 13.79 37.17
N ASP A 3 27.42 13.21 38.31
CA ASP A 3 28.40 12.75 39.32
C ASP A 3 29.34 11.66 38.78
N GLY A 4 28.85 10.83 37.85
CA GLY A 4 29.65 9.82 37.15
C GLY A 4 30.72 10.46 36.27
N CYS A 5 30.35 11.46 35.48
CA CYS A 5 31.27 12.21 34.62
C CYS A 5 32.31 12.98 35.46
N LYS A 6 31.88 13.65 36.53
CA LYS A 6 32.76 14.35 37.46
C LYS A 6 33.81 13.41 38.04
N ARG A 7 33.39 12.24 38.56
CA ARG A 7 34.30 11.24 39.11
C ARG A 7 35.29 10.70 38.08
N MET A 8 34.88 10.50 36.83
CA MET A 8 35.75 10.01 35.76
C MET A 8 36.88 10.99 35.45
N ILE A 9 36.56 12.29 35.38
CA ILE A 9 37.55 13.33 35.04
C ILE A 9 38.52 13.54 36.23
N VAL A 10 38.00 13.67 37.44
CA VAL A 10 38.82 13.95 38.65
C VAL A 10 39.69 12.75 39.04
N LYS A 11 39.26 11.52 38.76
CA LYS A 11 39.98 10.30 39.17
C LYS A 11 41.10 9.90 38.20
N ASP A 12 41.15 10.46 37.00
CA ASP A 12 42.19 10.14 36.01
C ASP A 12 43.42 11.03 36.30
N GLU A 13 44.42 10.48 37.00
CA GLU A 13 45.70 11.15 37.35
C GLU A 13 46.48 11.66 36.12
N ARG A 14 46.07 11.29 34.92
CA ARG A 14 46.71 11.75 33.66
C ARG A 14 46.17 13.10 33.18
N LEU A 15 45.09 13.58 33.78
CA LEU A 15 44.42 14.83 33.45
C LEU A 15 44.76 15.87 34.53
N SER A 16 45.28 17.01 34.12
CA SER A 16 45.57 18.13 35.04
C SER A 16 44.40 19.12 35.12
N VAL A 17 43.17 18.60 35.21
CA VAL A 17 41.98 19.43 35.28
C VAL A 17 41.64 19.78 36.73
N ASP A 18 41.52 21.07 37.02
CA ASP A 18 41.04 21.52 38.31
C ASP A 18 39.59 21.02 38.57
N PRO A 19 39.38 20.35 39.74
CA PRO A 19 38.07 19.79 40.07
C PRO A 19 36.91 20.79 40.01
N LYS A 20 37.13 22.04 40.43
CA LYS A 20 36.12 23.09 40.40
C LYS A 20 35.73 23.48 38.97
N THR A 21 36.71 23.56 38.08
CA THR A 21 36.49 23.85 36.65
C THR A 21 35.78 22.70 35.96
N ALA A 22 36.12 21.44 36.28
CA ALA A 22 35.43 20.26 35.78
C ALA A 22 33.96 20.24 36.21
N ASP A 23 33.70 20.50 37.49
CA ASP A 23 32.34 20.53 38.03
C ASP A 23 31.48 21.60 37.37
N ALA A 24 31.96 22.82 37.25
CA ALA A 24 31.25 23.93 36.63
C ALA A 24 30.97 23.67 35.14
N SER A 25 31.93 23.10 34.40
CA SER A 25 31.80 22.78 32.98
C SER A 25 30.73 21.70 32.74
N ILE A 26 30.76 20.63 33.56
CA ILE A 26 29.80 19.52 33.42
C ILE A 26 28.37 19.97 33.78
N ASP A 27 28.23 20.76 34.87
CA ASP A 27 26.95 21.30 35.32
C ASP A 27 26.33 22.27 34.31
N MET A 28 27.14 22.92 33.48
CA MET A 28 26.67 23.78 32.39
C MET A 28 26.37 22.99 31.10
N LEU A 29 27.29 22.11 30.69
CA LEU A 29 27.20 21.43 29.39
C LEU A 29 26.04 20.44 29.34
N ILE A 30 25.86 19.57 30.31
CA ILE A 30 24.86 18.52 30.28
C ILE A 30 23.44 19.08 30.16
N PRO A 31 22.99 20.04 30.99
CA PRO A 31 21.67 20.65 30.86
C PRO A 31 21.46 21.40 29.53
N THR A 32 22.50 22.10 29.05
CA THR A 32 22.43 22.83 27.78
C THR A 32 22.18 21.89 26.62
N PHE A 33 22.93 20.79 26.53
CA PHE A 33 22.75 19.81 25.44
C PHE A 33 21.52 18.94 25.60
N TYR A 34 20.88 18.91 26.76
CA TYR A 34 19.63 18.16 26.97
C TYR A 34 18.47 18.69 26.11
N THR A 35 18.49 19.97 25.75
CA THR A 35 17.47 20.59 24.91
C THR A 35 17.63 20.28 23.43
N PHE A 36 18.77 19.76 23.00
CA PHE A 36 19.03 19.40 21.61
C PHE A 36 18.48 18.00 21.28
N PRO A 37 18.06 17.75 20.03
CA PRO A 37 17.72 16.41 19.57
C PRO A 37 18.87 15.44 19.82
N ASN A 38 18.61 14.43 20.60
CA ASN A 38 19.59 13.43 20.97
C ASN A 38 19.62 12.26 19.97
N PRO A 39 20.61 11.36 19.99
CA PRO A 39 20.68 10.23 19.10
C PRO A 39 19.44 9.31 19.14
N SER A 40 18.71 9.27 20.27
CA SER A 40 17.47 8.49 20.34
C SER A 40 16.36 9.07 19.48
N SER A 41 16.30 10.40 19.36
CA SER A 41 15.34 11.06 18.48
C SER A 41 15.62 10.76 17.00
N LEU A 42 16.89 10.58 16.64
CA LEU A 42 17.27 10.19 15.26
C LEU A 42 16.77 8.79 14.88
N LEU A 43 16.53 7.88 15.85
CA LEU A 43 15.92 6.58 15.58
C LEU A 43 14.52 6.72 14.98
N SER A 44 13.83 7.83 15.24
CA SER A 44 12.53 8.12 14.65
C SER A 44 12.59 8.33 13.13
N ILE A 45 13.68 8.88 12.62
CA ILE A 45 13.93 9.00 11.18
C ILE A 45 14.13 7.61 10.57
N SER A 46 14.85 6.72 11.27
CA SER A 46 15.04 5.34 10.84
C SER A 46 13.71 4.57 10.78
N PHE A 47 12.75 4.90 11.64
CA PHE A 47 11.40 4.35 11.56
C PHE A 47 10.69 4.74 10.24
N VAL A 48 10.87 5.96 9.76
CA VAL A 48 10.26 6.40 8.47
C VAL A 48 10.83 5.60 7.31
N LEU A 49 12.13 5.31 7.32
CA LEU A 49 12.76 4.45 6.32
C LEU A 49 12.24 3.00 6.39
N TYR A 50 12.07 2.48 7.61
CA TYR A 50 11.47 1.18 7.85
C TYR A 50 10.02 1.11 7.33
N ALA A 51 9.22 2.14 7.62
CA ALA A 51 7.84 2.21 7.17
C ALA A 51 7.73 2.19 5.62
N GLY A 52 8.61 2.94 4.93
CA GLY A 52 8.70 2.91 3.49
C GLY A 52 9.05 1.52 2.94
N TRP A 53 10.03 0.87 3.53
CA TRP A 53 10.41 -0.50 3.15
C TRP A 53 9.27 -1.51 3.42
N HIS A 54 8.62 -1.43 4.58
CA HIS A 54 7.54 -2.33 4.98
C HIS A 54 6.33 -2.27 4.02
N LEU A 55 6.04 -1.09 3.51
CA LEU A 55 4.93 -0.85 2.57
C LEU A 55 5.29 -1.12 1.10
N GLY A 56 6.53 -1.54 0.82
CA GLY A 56 7.02 -1.69 -0.54
C GLY A 56 7.23 -0.35 -1.29
N SER A 57 6.97 0.78 -0.65
CA SER A 57 7.23 2.13 -1.17
C SER A 57 8.68 2.52 -0.85
N GLN A 58 9.63 2.05 -1.66
CA GLN A 58 11.04 2.33 -1.40
C GLN A 58 11.33 3.83 -1.54
N ILE A 59 11.74 4.44 -0.43
CA ILE A 59 12.24 5.82 -0.44
C ILE A 59 13.56 5.84 -1.22
N SER A 60 13.60 6.63 -2.30
CA SER A 60 14.83 6.76 -3.11
C SER A 60 15.99 7.28 -2.26
N VAL A 61 17.18 6.74 -2.49
CA VAL A 61 18.42 7.20 -1.83
C VAL A 61 18.66 8.70 -2.07
N ALA A 62 18.21 9.22 -3.23
CA ALA A 62 18.26 10.64 -3.55
C ALA A 62 17.43 11.52 -2.58
N SER A 63 16.41 10.96 -1.92
CA SER A 63 15.57 11.66 -0.94
C SER A 63 16.15 11.67 0.48
N TYR A 64 17.19 10.87 0.77
CA TYR A 64 17.79 10.79 2.11
C TYR A 64 18.36 12.12 2.61
N PRO A 65 19.09 12.92 1.79
CA PRO A 65 19.56 14.23 2.22
C PRO A 65 18.40 15.16 2.63
N THR A 66 17.32 15.18 1.84
CA THR A 66 16.13 15.98 2.15
C THR A 66 15.49 15.53 3.45
N LEU A 67 15.37 14.21 3.66
CA LEU A 67 14.82 13.62 4.87
C LEU A 67 15.65 13.98 6.12
N LEU A 68 16.97 14.02 6.01
CA LEU A 68 17.85 14.42 7.10
C LEU A 68 17.80 15.93 7.35
N ILE A 69 17.88 16.76 6.30
CA ILE A 69 17.86 18.23 6.42
C ILE A 69 16.54 18.73 7.00
N THR A 70 15.40 18.10 6.66
CA THR A 70 14.09 18.46 7.20
C THR A 70 13.77 17.72 8.49
N GLY A 71 14.21 16.48 8.62
CA GLY A 71 13.92 15.62 9.75
C GLY A 71 14.63 16.06 11.04
N VAL A 72 15.92 16.36 10.97
CA VAL A 72 16.66 16.77 12.17
C VAL A 72 16.10 18.06 12.80
N PRO A 73 15.81 19.13 12.04
CA PRO A 73 15.15 20.31 12.59
C PRO A 73 13.75 20.02 13.12
N SER A 74 12.97 19.17 12.48
CA SER A 74 11.60 18.86 12.92
C SER A 74 11.57 18.20 14.32
N LEU A 75 12.65 17.49 14.70
CA LEU A 75 12.76 16.84 16.01
C LEU A 75 12.86 17.84 17.18
N PHE A 76 13.19 19.11 16.95
CA PHE A 76 13.10 20.17 17.97
C PHE A 76 11.66 20.43 18.41
N GLY A 77 10.66 20.18 17.52
CA GLY A 77 9.25 20.23 17.86
C GLY A 77 8.72 19.00 18.60
N GLY A 78 9.58 18.01 18.80
CA GLY A 78 9.23 16.74 19.44
C GLY A 78 8.88 15.63 18.46
N ILE A 79 9.13 14.39 18.88
CA ILE A 79 8.99 13.18 18.06
C ILE A 79 7.55 12.99 17.56
N LEU A 80 6.54 13.30 18.39
CA LEU A 80 5.12 13.13 18.04
C LEU A 80 4.66 14.07 16.93
N ILE A 81 5.35 15.19 16.71
CA ILE A 81 5.08 16.12 15.61
C ILE A 81 5.96 15.77 14.41
N ALA A 82 7.21 15.44 14.65
CA ALA A 82 8.18 15.16 13.59
C ALA A 82 7.81 13.91 12.77
N VAL A 83 7.39 12.83 13.43
CA VAL A 83 7.12 11.55 12.72
C VAL A 83 5.95 11.65 11.74
N PRO A 84 4.75 12.18 12.10
CA PRO A 84 3.67 12.40 11.13
C PRO A 84 4.08 13.31 9.96
N PHE A 85 4.82 14.37 10.27
CA PHE A 85 5.34 15.27 9.24
C PHE A 85 6.27 14.54 8.26
N LEU A 86 7.20 13.71 8.76
CA LEU A 86 8.13 12.96 7.93
C LEU A 86 7.45 11.83 7.13
N LEU A 87 6.44 11.17 7.70
CA LEU A 87 5.61 10.21 6.97
C LEU A 87 4.90 10.89 5.78
N LYS A 88 4.27 12.05 6.02
CA LYS A 88 3.62 12.82 4.96
C LYS A 88 4.62 13.30 3.91
N LEU A 89 5.78 13.80 4.30
CA LEU A 89 6.85 14.23 3.39
C LEU A 89 7.34 13.07 2.51
N SER A 90 7.41 11.86 3.08
CA SER A 90 7.83 10.64 2.38
C SER A 90 6.70 9.95 1.63
N GLN A 91 5.49 10.55 1.57
CA GLN A 91 4.30 9.99 0.93
C GLN A 91 3.90 8.61 1.48
N LEU A 92 4.10 8.41 2.78
CA LEU A 92 3.73 7.18 3.47
C LEU A 92 2.38 7.32 4.19
N PRO A 93 1.63 6.22 4.37
CA PRO A 93 0.36 6.20 5.07
C PRO A 93 0.46 6.76 6.48
N SER A 94 -0.51 7.59 6.86
CA SER A 94 -0.60 8.17 8.21
C SER A 94 -0.80 7.12 9.30
N ASP A 95 -1.40 5.97 8.97
CA ASP A 95 -1.63 4.85 9.88
C ASP A 95 -0.32 4.23 10.41
N MET A 96 0.80 4.43 9.71
CA MET A 96 2.12 4.07 10.21
C MET A 96 2.50 4.79 11.50
N PHE A 97 1.89 5.95 11.78
CA PHE A 97 2.09 6.64 13.06
C PHE A 97 1.56 5.85 14.25
N GLN A 98 0.47 5.09 14.09
CA GLN A 98 -0.03 4.22 15.15
C GLN A 98 0.96 3.09 15.45
N LEU A 99 1.57 2.51 14.42
CA LEU A 99 2.64 1.54 14.58
C LEU A 99 3.87 2.16 15.27
N PHE A 100 4.20 3.40 14.91
CA PHE A 100 5.28 4.14 15.60
C PHE A 100 5.01 4.30 17.08
N ILE A 101 3.78 4.64 17.50
CA ILE A 101 3.42 4.79 18.91
C ILE A 101 3.69 3.48 19.68
N LEU A 102 3.32 2.32 19.12
CA LEU A 102 3.59 1.02 19.75
C LEU A 102 5.08 0.75 19.88
N ILE A 103 5.86 1.03 18.84
CA ILE A 103 7.31 0.82 18.82
C ILE A 103 8.03 1.86 19.68
N SER A 104 7.47 3.05 19.83
CA SER A 104 8.09 4.17 20.58
C SER A 104 8.41 3.81 22.03
N VAL A 105 7.64 2.91 22.65
CA VAL A 105 7.89 2.41 24.00
C VAL A 105 9.26 1.70 24.08
N PHE A 106 9.56 0.88 23.08
CA PHE A 106 10.87 0.20 22.99
C PHE A 106 11.98 1.19 22.62
N ILE A 107 11.74 2.07 21.64
CA ILE A 107 12.68 3.11 21.23
C ILE A 107 13.04 4.00 22.43
N ALA A 108 12.08 4.36 23.28
CA ALA A 108 12.31 5.18 24.46
C ALA A 108 13.28 4.51 25.47
N ARG A 109 13.18 3.20 25.67
CA ARG A 109 14.07 2.47 26.58
C ARG A 109 15.51 2.43 26.06
N PHE A 110 15.71 2.02 24.83
CA PHE A 110 17.02 2.06 24.18
C PHE A 110 17.53 3.50 24.01
N GLY A 111 16.62 4.40 23.69
CA GLY A 111 16.89 5.82 23.54
C GLY A 111 17.43 6.46 24.82
N THR A 112 16.89 6.12 25.99
CA THR A 112 17.39 6.61 27.28
C THR A 112 18.84 6.19 27.50
N LEU A 113 19.18 4.93 27.22
CA LEU A 113 20.55 4.44 27.35
C LEU A 113 21.51 5.19 26.40
N LEU A 114 21.11 5.29 25.11
CA LEU A 114 21.90 5.96 24.08
C LEU A 114 22.09 7.44 24.37
N SER A 115 21.04 8.13 24.84
CA SER A 115 21.11 9.54 25.26
C SER A 115 22.02 9.74 26.46
N THR A 116 21.94 8.83 27.44
CA THR A 116 22.82 8.88 28.62
C THR A 116 24.29 8.78 28.23
N MET A 117 24.62 7.85 27.33
CA MET A 117 26.00 7.72 26.81
C MET A 117 26.44 8.97 26.03
N ASN A 118 25.54 9.55 25.21
CA ASN A 118 25.83 10.76 24.46
C ASN A 118 26.10 11.97 25.38
N TYR A 119 25.25 12.18 26.38
CA TYR A 119 25.48 13.28 27.34
C TYR A 119 26.73 13.08 28.17
N ALA A 120 27.07 11.84 28.54
CA ALA A 120 28.34 11.54 29.19
C ALA A 120 29.53 11.89 28.29
N ALA A 121 29.49 11.50 27.02
CA ALA A 121 30.52 11.81 26.06
C ALA A 121 30.66 13.34 25.85
N ILE A 122 29.56 14.06 25.71
CA ILE A 122 29.56 15.53 25.55
C ILE A 122 30.13 16.20 26.81
N GLY A 123 29.71 15.75 28.00
CA GLY A 123 30.22 16.30 29.28
C GLY A 123 31.72 16.09 29.42
N ILE A 124 32.23 14.90 29.13
CA ILE A 124 33.68 14.59 29.26
C ILE A 124 34.48 15.30 28.16
N VAL A 125 34.09 15.12 26.88
CA VAL A 125 34.83 15.69 25.75
C VAL A 125 34.77 17.22 25.76
N GLY A 126 33.61 17.80 26.11
CA GLY A 126 33.41 19.24 26.19
C GLY A 126 34.27 19.85 27.30
N THR A 127 34.34 19.24 28.49
CA THR A 127 35.20 19.69 29.60
C THR A 127 36.66 19.60 29.22
N LEU A 128 37.11 18.47 28.65
CA LEU A 128 38.51 18.31 28.22
C LEU A 128 38.91 19.26 27.10
N SER A 129 37.95 19.58 26.21
CA SER A 129 38.18 20.58 25.14
C SER A 129 38.32 21.99 25.72
N GLY A 130 37.43 22.36 26.67
CA GLY A 130 37.45 23.67 27.30
C GLY A 130 38.69 23.90 28.18
N THR A 131 39.25 22.85 28.76
CA THR A 131 40.48 22.91 29.59
C THR A 131 41.77 22.75 28.77
N GLY A 132 41.67 22.48 27.46
CA GLY A 132 42.84 22.28 26.59
C GLY A 132 43.56 20.93 26.74
N GLU A 133 43.02 20.05 27.57
CA GLU A 133 43.59 18.70 27.81
C GLU A 133 43.18 17.67 26.75
N LEU A 134 42.31 18.03 25.80
CA LEU A 134 41.83 17.12 24.76
C LEU A 134 42.93 16.83 23.73
N ARG A 135 43.48 15.61 23.76
CA ARG A 135 44.47 15.15 22.79
C ARG A 135 43.84 14.23 21.76
N PHE A 136 43.62 14.74 20.56
CA PHE A 136 43.06 13.97 19.46
C PHE A 136 44.07 12.97 18.88
N ARG A 137 43.77 11.68 18.97
CA ARG A 137 44.53 10.59 18.34
C ARG A 137 43.74 10.02 17.15
N TRP A 138 43.86 10.64 16.02
CA TRP A 138 43.12 10.31 14.79
C TRP A 138 43.16 8.84 14.43
N LEU A 139 44.30 8.16 14.52
CA LEU A 139 44.43 6.75 14.22
C LEU A 139 43.63 5.84 15.17
N ARG A 140 43.49 6.22 16.45
CA ARG A 140 42.64 5.46 17.39
C ARG A 140 41.15 5.69 17.10
N LEU A 141 40.79 6.94 16.84
CA LEU A 141 39.42 7.29 16.44
C LEU A 141 39.02 6.54 15.19
N LEU A 142 39.86 6.53 14.15
CA LEU A 142 39.63 5.82 12.91
C LEU A 142 39.48 4.30 13.12
N ARG A 143 40.31 3.70 14.00
CA ARG A 143 40.14 2.26 14.33
C ARG A 143 38.81 1.99 15.04
N VAL A 144 38.40 2.82 16.00
CA VAL A 144 37.12 2.64 16.70
C VAL A 144 35.94 2.78 15.73
N VAL A 145 35.96 3.77 14.85
CA VAL A 145 34.93 3.95 13.82
C VAL A 145 34.92 2.76 12.83
N ALA A 146 36.10 2.32 12.38
CA ALA A 146 36.22 1.19 11.48
C ALA A 146 35.72 -0.12 12.11
N THR A 147 36.12 -0.41 13.36
CA THR A 147 35.63 -1.59 14.08
C THR A 147 34.11 -1.52 14.32
N GLY A 148 33.55 -0.33 14.64
CA GLY A 148 32.13 -0.12 14.78
C GLY A 148 31.38 -0.37 13.45
N ALA A 149 31.90 0.13 12.34
CA ALA A 149 31.34 -0.08 11.01
C ALA A 149 31.36 -1.57 10.60
N VAL A 150 32.48 -2.25 10.86
CA VAL A 150 32.64 -3.70 10.57
C VAL A 150 31.67 -4.54 11.40
N LEU A 151 31.42 -4.19 12.65
CA LEU A 151 30.44 -4.88 13.50
C LEU A 151 28.98 -4.56 13.10
N MET A 152 28.72 -3.35 12.61
CA MET A 152 27.38 -2.93 12.23
C MET A 152 26.85 -3.65 11.00
N VAL A 153 27.71 -3.95 10.02
CA VAL A 153 27.31 -4.64 8.79
C VAL A 153 26.69 -6.02 9.05
N PRO A 154 27.32 -6.95 9.80
CA PRO A 154 26.71 -8.25 10.08
C PRO A 154 25.45 -8.15 10.93
N ILE A 155 25.36 -7.16 11.84
CA ILE A 155 24.14 -6.91 12.63
C ILE A 155 22.99 -6.51 11.70
N LEU A 156 23.21 -5.55 10.79
CA LEU A 156 22.19 -5.11 9.83
C LEU A 156 21.78 -6.24 8.88
N LEU A 157 22.72 -7.02 8.39
CA LEU A 157 22.43 -8.18 7.54
C LEU A 157 21.66 -9.26 8.30
N GLY A 158 22.01 -9.51 9.56
CA GLY A 158 21.32 -10.46 10.42
C GLY A 158 19.89 -10.01 10.74
N VAL A 159 19.68 -8.74 11.06
CA VAL A 159 18.35 -8.16 11.26
C VAL A 159 17.52 -8.25 9.96
N ARG A 160 18.12 -7.89 8.82
CA ARG A 160 17.45 -8.00 7.53
C ARG A 160 17.04 -9.44 7.22
N ALA A 161 17.95 -10.40 7.40
CA ALA A 161 17.66 -11.81 7.19
C ALA A 161 16.56 -12.32 8.13
N PHE A 162 16.60 -11.92 9.39
CA PHE A 162 15.56 -12.25 10.37
C PHE A 162 14.19 -11.75 9.91
N TYR A 163 14.09 -10.47 9.53
CA TYR A 163 12.81 -9.90 9.08
C TYR A 163 12.32 -10.53 7.79
N THR A 164 13.18 -10.73 6.79
CA THR A 164 12.76 -11.30 5.51
C THR A 164 12.31 -12.75 5.61
N HIS A 165 12.89 -13.55 6.52
CA HIS A 165 12.58 -14.98 6.62
C HIS A 165 11.59 -15.36 7.71
N LEU A 166 11.50 -14.56 8.80
CA LEU A 166 10.65 -14.91 9.95
C LEU A 166 9.44 -13.98 10.15
N VAL A 167 9.53 -12.72 9.72
CA VAL A 167 8.49 -11.73 10.04
C VAL A 167 7.63 -11.39 8.83
N VAL A 168 8.20 -11.33 7.63
CA VAL A 168 7.46 -10.98 6.41
C VAL A 168 6.67 -12.20 5.95
N ALA A 169 5.40 -12.26 6.35
CA ALA A 169 4.45 -13.17 5.71
C ALA A 169 4.14 -12.63 4.30
N PRO A 170 4.33 -13.41 3.24
CA PRO A 170 3.96 -12.97 1.90
C PRO A 170 2.45 -12.66 1.86
N TYR A 171 2.08 -11.60 1.13
CA TYR A 171 0.68 -11.25 0.92
C TYR A 171 0.00 -12.34 0.09
N THR A 172 -0.73 -13.23 0.76
CA THR A 172 -1.34 -14.43 0.14
C THR A 172 -2.79 -14.23 -0.29
N LYS A 173 -3.39 -13.06 -0.04
CA LYS A 173 -4.80 -12.83 -0.39
C LYS A 173 -5.07 -12.88 -1.89
N ALA A 174 -4.13 -12.43 -2.73
CA ALA A 174 -4.23 -12.58 -4.16
C ALA A 174 -4.20 -14.07 -4.58
N ASP A 175 -3.39 -14.88 -3.90
CA ASP A 175 -3.33 -16.32 -4.16
C ASP A 175 -4.58 -17.05 -3.68
N MET A 176 -5.26 -16.55 -2.64
CA MET A 176 -6.57 -17.07 -2.23
C MET A 176 -7.62 -16.86 -3.32
N LEU A 177 -7.66 -15.68 -3.95
CA LEU A 177 -8.56 -15.42 -5.07
C LEU A 177 -8.23 -16.33 -6.26
N LYS A 178 -6.95 -16.49 -6.59
CA LYS A 178 -6.50 -17.39 -7.68
C LYS A 178 -6.81 -18.86 -7.41
N ARG A 179 -6.94 -19.27 -6.16
CA ARG A 179 -7.31 -20.65 -5.75
C ARG A 179 -8.80 -20.79 -5.45
N LEU A 180 -9.59 -19.79 -5.81
CA LEU A 180 -11.03 -19.86 -5.59
C LEU A 180 -11.55 -21.10 -6.33
N ASP A 181 -12.34 -21.89 -5.64
CA ASP A 181 -13.05 -23.03 -6.19
C ASP A 181 -14.54 -22.82 -5.95
N PHE A 182 -15.33 -23.59 -6.61
CA PHE A 182 -16.79 -23.46 -6.50
C PHE A 182 -17.31 -23.99 -5.17
N SER A 183 -18.37 -23.37 -4.66
CA SER A 183 -19.01 -23.78 -3.41
C SER A 183 -19.98 -24.96 -3.55
N GLU A 184 -20.44 -25.28 -4.76
CA GLU A 184 -21.42 -26.30 -5.01
C GLU A 184 -21.10 -27.11 -6.30
N PRO A 185 -21.60 -28.37 -6.44
CA PRO A 185 -21.40 -29.16 -7.66
C PRO A 185 -22.03 -28.51 -8.87
N PHE A 186 -21.32 -28.59 -9.99
CA PHE A 186 -21.65 -27.91 -11.23
C PHE A 186 -22.74 -28.58 -12.06
N GLN A 187 -23.43 -27.74 -12.85
CA GLN A 187 -24.07 -28.18 -14.08
C GLN A 187 -22.98 -28.44 -15.14
N ALA A 188 -23.19 -29.41 -16.03
CA ALA A 188 -22.26 -29.66 -17.10
C ALA A 188 -22.08 -28.37 -17.92
N ALA A 189 -20.82 -27.92 -18.04
CA ALA A 189 -20.50 -26.67 -18.71
C ALA A 189 -19.32 -26.83 -19.65
N LYS A 190 -19.44 -26.21 -20.84
CA LYS A 190 -18.36 -26.09 -21.79
C LYS A 190 -17.89 -24.63 -21.82
N VAL A 191 -16.63 -24.40 -21.50
CA VAL A 191 -16.03 -23.05 -21.50
C VAL A 191 -15.22 -22.86 -22.76
N PHE A 192 -15.57 -21.85 -23.55
CA PHE A 192 -14.80 -21.45 -24.71
C PHE A 192 -13.92 -20.25 -24.33
N THR A 193 -12.64 -20.31 -24.66
CA THR A 193 -11.68 -19.20 -24.52
C THR A 193 -11.69 -18.29 -25.74
N GLU A 194 -12.11 -18.83 -26.88
CA GLU A 194 -12.29 -18.12 -28.15
C GLU A 194 -13.69 -18.39 -28.68
N MET A 195 -14.22 -17.44 -29.48
CA MET A 195 -15.55 -17.57 -30.08
C MET A 195 -15.55 -18.66 -31.15
N PRO A 196 -16.37 -19.71 -31.02
CA PRO A 196 -16.47 -20.75 -32.06
C PRO A 196 -17.04 -20.21 -33.38
N ASP A 197 -16.47 -20.61 -34.50
CA ASP A 197 -16.86 -20.11 -35.84
C ASP A 197 -18.34 -20.29 -36.17
N HIS A 198 -18.94 -21.43 -35.81
CA HIS A 198 -20.35 -21.71 -36.05
C HIS A 198 -21.28 -20.77 -35.25
N LEU A 199 -20.88 -20.30 -34.07
CA LEU A 199 -21.63 -19.33 -33.28
C LEU A 199 -21.32 -17.89 -33.70
N ALA A 200 -20.11 -17.64 -34.19
CA ALA A 200 -19.73 -16.34 -34.71
C ALA A 200 -20.58 -15.93 -35.93
N GLN A 201 -21.05 -16.92 -36.71
CA GLN A 201 -21.87 -16.74 -37.93
C GLN A 201 -23.38 -16.88 -37.70
N THR A 202 -23.83 -17.19 -36.48
CA THR A 202 -25.26 -17.28 -36.15
C THR A 202 -25.95 -15.94 -36.36
N SER A 203 -27.15 -15.97 -37.00
CA SER A 203 -28.00 -14.80 -37.28
C SER A 203 -29.48 -15.07 -37.00
N ASP A 204 -29.76 -16.00 -36.08
CA ASP A 204 -31.14 -16.45 -35.80
C ASP A 204 -31.96 -15.44 -35.01
N GLY A 205 -31.29 -14.41 -34.49
CA GLY A 205 -31.85 -13.43 -33.56
C GLY A 205 -31.89 -13.91 -32.09
N PRO A 206 -32.29 -13.04 -31.16
CA PRO A 206 -32.36 -13.40 -29.74
C PRO A 206 -33.44 -14.48 -29.53
N ALA A 207 -33.05 -15.56 -28.82
CA ALA A 207 -33.95 -16.67 -28.50
C ALA A 207 -34.78 -16.34 -27.24
N ASP A 208 -36.04 -16.75 -27.26
CA ASP A 208 -36.87 -16.77 -26.05
C ASP A 208 -36.58 -18.03 -25.19
N LEU A 209 -37.20 -18.10 -24.01
CA LEU A 209 -36.93 -19.19 -23.05
C LEU A 209 -37.33 -20.55 -23.62
N ASP A 210 -38.46 -20.62 -24.37
CA ASP A 210 -38.94 -21.88 -24.94
C ASP A 210 -37.99 -22.41 -26.02
N GLN A 211 -37.44 -21.52 -26.83
CA GLN A 211 -36.43 -21.84 -27.84
C GLN A 211 -35.10 -22.29 -27.20
N ILE A 212 -34.70 -21.68 -26.09
CA ILE A 212 -33.52 -22.08 -25.33
C ILE A 212 -33.71 -23.50 -24.77
N ILE A 213 -34.87 -23.78 -24.18
CA ILE A 213 -35.22 -25.11 -23.66
C ILE A 213 -35.25 -26.15 -24.79
N GLN A 214 -35.86 -25.83 -25.94
CA GLN A 214 -35.88 -26.72 -27.10
C GLN A 214 -34.49 -27.00 -27.67
N ARG A 215 -33.59 -26.00 -27.65
CA ARG A 215 -32.19 -26.14 -28.05
C ARG A 215 -31.40 -27.01 -27.08
N GLY A 216 -31.82 -27.11 -25.84
CA GLY A 216 -31.23 -27.98 -24.82
C GLY A 216 -29.88 -27.49 -24.26
N VAL A 217 -29.56 -26.21 -24.42
CA VAL A 217 -28.32 -25.60 -23.87
C VAL A 217 -28.53 -24.13 -23.62
N LEU A 218 -28.02 -23.64 -22.46
CA LEU A 218 -27.97 -22.22 -22.10
C LEU A 218 -26.62 -21.65 -22.48
N ARG A 219 -26.58 -20.57 -23.27
CA ARG A 219 -25.38 -19.90 -23.73
C ARG A 219 -25.20 -18.59 -22.98
N VAL A 220 -24.11 -18.51 -22.22
CA VAL A 220 -23.79 -17.37 -21.36
C VAL A 220 -22.55 -16.67 -21.86
N CYS A 221 -22.70 -15.42 -22.27
CA CYS A 221 -21.55 -14.56 -22.57
C CYS A 221 -20.93 -14.06 -21.28
N TYR A 222 -19.61 -14.12 -21.18
CA TYR A 222 -18.84 -13.64 -20.04
C TYR A 222 -17.67 -12.76 -20.50
N GLN A 223 -17.20 -11.86 -19.64
CA GLN A 223 -15.95 -11.14 -19.87
C GLN A 223 -14.85 -11.81 -19.03
N PRO A 224 -13.76 -12.31 -19.66
CA PRO A 224 -12.64 -12.87 -18.93
C PRO A 224 -11.93 -11.79 -18.11
N ASP A 225 -11.20 -12.22 -17.06
CA ASP A 225 -10.39 -11.39 -16.17
C ASP A 225 -11.14 -10.30 -15.39
N GLU A 226 -12.45 -10.46 -15.23
CA GLU A 226 -13.30 -9.57 -14.41
C GLU A 226 -13.38 -10.08 -12.96
N TYR A 227 -12.34 -9.81 -12.17
CA TYR A 227 -12.33 -10.17 -10.75
C TYR A 227 -13.35 -9.36 -9.93
N PRO A 228 -14.05 -9.99 -8.97
CA PRO A 228 -14.20 -11.42 -8.69
C PRO A 228 -15.40 -12.06 -9.40
N SER A 229 -15.86 -11.52 -10.52
CA SER A 229 -17.10 -11.91 -11.22
C SER A 229 -16.94 -13.11 -12.14
N ALA A 230 -15.93 -13.06 -13.03
CA ALA A 230 -15.62 -14.15 -13.96
C ALA A 230 -14.12 -14.13 -14.30
N PHE A 231 -13.38 -15.14 -13.89
CA PHE A 231 -11.94 -15.26 -14.15
C PHE A 231 -11.50 -16.71 -14.11
N PHE A 232 -10.33 -17.00 -14.66
CA PHE A 232 -9.73 -18.33 -14.56
C PHE A 232 -8.92 -18.46 -13.28
N ASN A 233 -9.18 -19.53 -12.50
CA ASN A 233 -8.42 -19.85 -11.31
C ASN A 233 -7.05 -20.45 -11.68
N ALA A 234 -6.18 -20.65 -10.68
CA ALA A 234 -4.85 -21.25 -10.85
C ALA A 234 -4.86 -22.79 -10.74
N ALA A 235 -6.01 -23.45 -10.92
CA ALA A 235 -6.08 -24.90 -10.97
C ALA A 235 -5.45 -25.43 -12.27
N ASP A 236 -5.10 -26.69 -12.27
CA ASP A 236 -4.59 -27.40 -13.46
C ASP A 236 -5.54 -28.57 -13.81
N PRO A 237 -6.34 -28.46 -14.88
CA PRO A 237 -6.50 -27.32 -15.80
C PRO A 237 -7.21 -26.11 -15.17
N PRO A 238 -6.95 -24.88 -15.69
CA PRO A 238 -7.62 -23.68 -15.22
C PRO A 238 -9.14 -23.75 -15.40
N GLN A 239 -9.88 -23.34 -14.37
CA GLN A 239 -11.35 -23.35 -14.38
C GLN A 239 -11.88 -21.93 -14.35
N LEU A 240 -12.92 -21.66 -15.13
CA LEU A 240 -13.65 -20.40 -15.09
C LEU A 240 -14.49 -20.34 -13.81
N VAL A 241 -14.18 -19.40 -12.93
CA VAL A 241 -14.80 -19.25 -11.60
C VAL A 241 -15.24 -17.81 -11.36
N GLY A 242 -16.04 -17.58 -10.33
CA GLY A 242 -16.46 -16.27 -9.88
C GLY A 242 -17.95 -16.17 -9.65
N PHE A 243 -18.38 -15.02 -9.09
CA PHE A 243 -19.77 -14.80 -8.68
C PHE A 243 -20.77 -14.95 -9.83
N ASP A 244 -20.48 -14.35 -10.97
CA ASP A 244 -21.39 -14.40 -12.13
C ASP A 244 -21.41 -15.81 -12.74
N VAL A 245 -20.28 -16.53 -12.68
CA VAL A 245 -20.18 -17.92 -13.16
C VAL A 245 -21.00 -18.87 -12.27
N GLU A 246 -20.90 -18.74 -10.94
CA GLU A 246 -21.75 -19.53 -10.03
C GLU A 246 -23.23 -19.22 -10.24
N MET A 247 -23.58 -17.97 -10.45
CA MET A 247 -24.97 -17.57 -10.72
C MET A 247 -25.48 -18.19 -12.02
N ALA A 248 -24.64 -18.24 -13.07
CA ALA A 248 -24.97 -18.93 -14.32
C ALA A 248 -25.24 -20.42 -14.11
N HIS A 249 -24.39 -21.10 -13.33
CA HIS A 249 -24.59 -22.50 -13.00
C HIS A 249 -25.87 -22.76 -12.22
N ARG A 250 -26.19 -21.90 -11.24
CA ARG A 250 -27.43 -22.01 -10.46
C ARG A 250 -28.67 -21.80 -11.34
N PHE A 251 -28.61 -20.82 -12.25
CA PHE A 251 -29.68 -20.54 -13.17
C PHE A 251 -29.90 -21.71 -14.19
N ALA A 252 -28.82 -22.21 -14.79
CA ALA A 252 -28.88 -23.35 -15.70
C ALA A 252 -29.42 -24.61 -15.01
N ARG A 253 -29.04 -24.84 -13.74
CA ARG A 253 -29.59 -25.93 -12.93
C ARG A 253 -31.09 -25.80 -12.73
N SER A 254 -31.61 -24.59 -12.49
CA SER A 254 -33.04 -24.37 -12.34
C SER A 254 -33.83 -24.65 -13.62
N LEU A 255 -33.18 -24.62 -14.80
CA LEU A 255 -33.74 -24.95 -16.10
C LEU A 255 -33.40 -26.39 -16.53
N GLU A 256 -32.61 -27.12 -15.75
CA GLU A 256 -32.10 -28.46 -16.07
C GLU A 256 -31.29 -28.50 -17.40
N LEU A 257 -30.61 -27.39 -17.73
CA LEU A 257 -29.87 -27.25 -18.99
C LEU A 257 -28.36 -27.27 -18.74
N PRO A 258 -27.56 -27.88 -19.65
CA PRO A 258 -26.12 -27.68 -19.70
C PRO A 258 -25.78 -26.24 -20.10
N LEU A 259 -24.54 -25.82 -19.81
CA LEU A 259 -24.03 -24.47 -20.06
C LEU A 259 -22.98 -24.45 -21.17
N GLU A 260 -22.99 -23.39 -21.95
CA GLU A 260 -21.88 -22.95 -22.80
C GLU A 260 -21.48 -21.52 -22.42
N PHE A 261 -20.22 -21.34 -21.99
CA PHE A 261 -19.66 -20.02 -21.72
C PHE A 261 -18.90 -19.51 -22.93
N LEU A 262 -19.26 -18.31 -23.40
CA LEU A 262 -18.72 -17.69 -24.63
C LEU A 262 -18.02 -16.36 -24.27
N PRO A 263 -16.77 -16.10 -24.71
CA PRO A 263 -16.06 -14.90 -24.35
C PRO A 263 -16.60 -13.68 -25.09
N ALA A 264 -16.87 -12.59 -24.36
CA ALA A 264 -17.27 -11.30 -24.89
C ALA A 264 -16.36 -10.21 -24.30
N LEU A 265 -15.34 -9.80 -25.04
CA LEU A 265 -14.29 -8.90 -24.56
C LEU A 265 -14.75 -7.46 -24.33
N SER A 266 -15.97 -7.09 -24.71
CA SER A 266 -16.53 -5.76 -24.49
C SER A 266 -18.06 -5.80 -24.50
N GLU A 267 -18.68 -4.76 -23.89
CA GLU A 267 -20.14 -4.61 -23.85
C GLU A 267 -20.75 -4.55 -25.26
N SER A 268 -20.07 -3.89 -26.22
CA SER A 268 -20.56 -3.82 -27.61
C SER A 268 -20.47 -5.16 -28.33
N LYS A 269 -19.42 -5.96 -28.05
CA LYS A 269 -19.33 -7.33 -28.59
C LYS A 269 -20.44 -8.23 -28.02
N ALA A 270 -20.65 -8.15 -26.69
CA ALA A 270 -21.71 -8.90 -26.02
C ALA A 270 -23.09 -8.54 -26.59
N GLN A 271 -23.39 -7.26 -26.83
CA GLN A 271 -24.62 -6.83 -27.47
C GLN A 271 -24.78 -7.47 -28.85
N GLY A 272 -23.75 -7.41 -29.69
CA GLY A 272 -23.81 -8.02 -31.03
C GLY A 272 -23.99 -9.54 -31.01
N LEU A 273 -23.49 -10.23 -29.96
CA LEU A 273 -23.69 -11.67 -29.78
C LEU A 273 -25.12 -12.00 -29.32
N LEU A 274 -25.71 -11.20 -28.45
CA LEU A 274 -27.09 -11.32 -28.01
C LEU A 274 -28.07 -11.04 -29.18
N ASP A 275 -27.84 -9.95 -29.92
CA ASP A 275 -28.69 -9.55 -31.03
C ASP A 275 -28.75 -10.62 -32.14
N ARG A 276 -27.69 -11.42 -32.31
CA ARG A 276 -27.61 -12.51 -33.29
C ARG A 276 -28.06 -13.87 -32.77
N GLY A 277 -28.34 -13.99 -31.47
CA GLY A 277 -28.70 -15.26 -30.84
C GLY A 277 -27.50 -16.20 -30.58
N ALA A 278 -26.28 -15.71 -30.68
CA ALA A 278 -25.10 -16.49 -30.33
C ALA A 278 -24.97 -16.69 -28.80
N CYS A 279 -25.41 -15.71 -28.03
CA CYS A 279 -25.60 -15.79 -26.57
C CYS A 279 -27.07 -15.56 -26.21
N ASP A 280 -27.50 -16.14 -25.11
CA ASP A 280 -28.81 -15.92 -24.51
C ASP A 280 -28.75 -14.87 -23.39
N ILE A 281 -27.66 -14.89 -22.59
CA ILE A 281 -27.47 -14.02 -21.45
C ILE A 281 -26.04 -13.48 -21.45
N TYR A 282 -25.89 -12.22 -21.08
CA TYR A 282 -24.59 -11.63 -20.73
C TYR A 282 -24.50 -11.43 -19.24
N MET A 283 -23.68 -12.23 -18.58
CA MET A 283 -23.45 -12.13 -17.14
C MET A 283 -22.23 -11.26 -16.85
N ARG A 284 -22.51 -10.08 -16.33
CA ARG A 284 -21.53 -9.09 -15.90
C ARG A 284 -22.20 -8.10 -14.95
N LYS A 285 -21.45 -7.55 -13.99
CA LYS A 285 -21.90 -6.45 -13.14
C LYS A 285 -22.10 -5.15 -13.94
N LEU A 286 -23.17 -5.08 -14.73
CA LEU A 286 -23.51 -3.87 -15.45
C LEU A 286 -24.31 -2.93 -14.54
N PRO A 287 -23.88 -1.68 -14.33
CA PRO A 287 -24.71 -0.68 -13.67
C PRO A 287 -25.96 -0.41 -14.49
N VAL A 288 -27.12 -0.39 -13.83
CA VAL A 288 -28.38 -0.03 -14.47
C VAL A 288 -28.34 1.43 -14.90
N SER A 289 -28.57 1.70 -16.19
CA SER A 289 -28.65 3.04 -16.75
C SER A 289 -29.64 3.11 -17.89
N LEU A 290 -30.22 4.30 -18.14
CA LEU A 290 -31.17 4.49 -19.25
C LEU A 290 -30.58 4.16 -20.62
N SER A 291 -29.28 4.40 -20.82
CA SER A 291 -28.60 4.07 -22.08
C SER A 291 -28.47 2.56 -22.27
N ARG A 292 -28.25 1.79 -21.20
CA ARG A 292 -28.15 0.34 -21.24
C ARG A 292 -29.53 -0.34 -21.37
N SER A 293 -30.54 0.16 -20.65
CA SER A 293 -31.89 -0.39 -20.77
C SER A 293 -32.55 -0.19 -22.15
N ARG A 294 -31.98 0.68 -23.00
CA ARG A 294 -32.35 0.79 -24.41
C ARG A 294 -31.70 -0.25 -25.30
N LYS A 295 -30.60 -0.88 -24.83
CA LYS A 295 -29.80 -1.83 -25.63
C LYS A 295 -29.97 -3.26 -25.14
N PHE A 296 -30.25 -3.44 -23.85
CA PHE A 296 -30.35 -4.75 -23.20
C PHE A 296 -31.66 -4.88 -22.43
N GLY A 297 -32.24 -6.05 -22.43
CA GLY A 297 -33.19 -6.46 -21.43
C GLY A 297 -32.44 -6.69 -20.10
N LEU A 298 -32.61 -5.80 -19.12
CA LEU A 298 -31.95 -5.93 -17.85
C LEU A 298 -32.78 -6.73 -16.87
N SER A 299 -32.13 -7.62 -16.12
CA SER A 299 -32.75 -8.31 -14.97
C SER A 299 -33.00 -7.33 -13.80
N ILE A 300 -33.67 -7.82 -12.76
CA ILE A 300 -33.67 -7.12 -11.47
C ILE A 300 -32.24 -7.00 -10.95
N PRO A 301 -31.89 -5.90 -10.24
CA PRO A 301 -30.54 -5.74 -9.69
C PRO A 301 -30.17 -6.86 -8.71
N VAL A 302 -29.08 -7.57 -8.99
CA VAL A 302 -28.58 -8.67 -8.15
C VAL A 302 -27.66 -8.17 -7.03
N SER A 303 -27.09 -6.98 -7.17
CA SER A 303 -26.25 -6.36 -6.14
C SER A 303 -26.35 -4.83 -6.19
N LYS A 304 -26.04 -4.19 -5.08
CA LYS A 304 -25.87 -2.73 -5.00
C LYS A 304 -24.42 -2.42 -4.78
N SER A 305 -23.86 -1.52 -5.57
CA SER A 305 -22.50 -1.01 -5.39
C SER A 305 -22.52 0.50 -5.34
N SER A 306 -21.63 1.10 -4.56
CA SER A 306 -21.39 2.53 -4.56
C SER A 306 -20.12 2.86 -5.33
N LEU A 307 -20.07 4.04 -5.92
CA LEU A 307 -18.85 4.56 -6.51
C LEU A 307 -17.89 4.92 -5.38
N GLY A 308 -16.71 4.33 -5.37
CA GLY A 308 -15.60 4.66 -4.49
C GLY A 308 -14.43 5.25 -5.27
N LEU A 309 -13.61 6.03 -4.60
CA LEU A 309 -12.36 6.54 -5.15
C LEU A 309 -11.21 5.79 -4.49
N ILE A 310 -10.27 5.32 -5.29
CA ILE A 310 -9.00 4.79 -4.81
C ILE A 310 -8.02 5.96 -4.80
N VAL A 311 -7.46 6.24 -3.65
CA VAL A 311 -6.50 7.32 -3.45
C VAL A 311 -5.33 6.82 -2.62
N LYS A 312 -4.18 7.47 -2.74
CA LYS A 312 -3.04 7.16 -1.88
C LYS A 312 -3.39 7.51 -0.44
N ASP A 313 -3.11 6.60 0.49
CA ASP A 313 -3.59 6.71 1.89
C ASP A 313 -3.14 8.00 2.59
N TYR A 314 -1.94 8.50 2.30
CA TYR A 314 -1.45 9.78 2.87
C TYR A 314 -2.26 11.01 2.40
N ARG A 315 -3.11 10.86 1.39
CA ARG A 315 -4.02 11.89 0.89
C ARG A 315 -5.48 11.63 1.27
N ARG A 316 -5.77 10.58 2.03
CA ARG A 316 -7.12 10.16 2.40
C ARG A 316 -7.96 11.31 2.96
N ASP A 317 -7.35 12.16 3.79
CA ASP A 317 -8.02 13.29 4.42
C ASP A 317 -8.52 14.36 3.44
N GLU A 318 -7.92 14.43 2.25
CA GLU A 318 -8.32 15.34 1.17
C GLU A 318 -9.59 14.84 0.43
N PHE A 319 -9.96 13.56 0.61
CA PHE A 319 -11.00 12.87 -0.14
C PHE A 319 -12.14 12.32 0.75
N GLN A 320 -12.33 12.87 1.94
CA GLN A 320 -13.33 12.37 2.90
C GLN A 320 -14.76 12.62 2.45
N ASN A 321 -15.02 13.73 1.77
CA ASN A 321 -16.36 14.10 1.30
C ASN A 321 -16.33 14.71 -0.11
N TRP A 322 -17.49 14.71 -0.77
CA TRP A 322 -17.62 15.20 -2.15
C TRP A 322 -17.40 16.71 -2.29
N ASP A 323 -17.58 17.49 -1.23
CA ASP A 323 -17.42 18.95 -1.30
C ASP A 323 -15.93 19.31 -1.33
N ASP A 324 -15.10 18.63 -0.54
CA ASP A 324 -13.64 18.78 -0.60
C ASP A 324 -13.09 18.35 -1.97
N ILE A 325 -13.60 17.25 -2.51
CA ILE A 325 -13.21 16.75 -3.83
C ILE A 325 -13.58 17.75 -4.93
N ARG A 326 -14.77 18.35 -4.88
CA ARG A 326 -15.20 19.39 -5.83
C ARG A 326 -14.35 20.65 -5.72
N ALA A 327 -13.94 21.02 -4.50
CA ALA A 327 -13.11 22.19 -4.25
C ALA A 327 -11.71 22.09 -4.90
N MET A 328 -11.21 20.88 -5.18
CA MET A 328 -9.94 20.67 -5.91
C MET A 328 -10.02 21.16 -7.37
N GLY A 329 -11.20 21.21 -7.96
CA GLY A 329 -11.43 21.76 -9.30
C GLY A 329 -10.52 21.13 -10.37
N LYS A 330 -9.84 21.98 -11.13
CA LYS A 330 -8.95 21.55 -12.25
C LYS A 330 -7.70 20.80 -11.83
N SER A 331 -7.31 20.85 -10.56
CA SER A 331 -6.15 20.12 -10.04
C SER A 331 -6.45 18.62 -9.86
N LEU A 332 -7.74 18.25 -9.83
CA LEU A 332 -8.17 16.87 -9.68
C LEU A 332 -8.04 16.12 -11.01
N ARG A 333 -7.26 15.04 -11.01
CA ARG A 333 -7.15 14.10 -12.11
C ARG A 333 -7.74 12.76 -11.67
N LEU A 334 -8.75 12.27 -12.41
CA LEU A 334 -9.43 11.00 -12.13
C LEU A 334 -9.12 10.01 -13.24
N GLY A 335 -8.45 8.91 -12.90
CA GLY A 335 -8.33 7.73 -13.75
C GLY A 335 -9.67 6.99 -13.75
N VAL A 336 -10.20 6.68 -14.92
CA VAL A 336 -11.47 5.94 -15.07
C VAL A 336 -11.29 4.91 -16.16
N GLU A 337 -11.64 3.67 -15.87
CA GLU A 337 -11.66 2.62 -16.86
C GLU A 337 -12.72 2.91 -17.93
N GLU A 338 -12.32 2.96 -19.19
CA GLU A 338 -13.16 3.39 -20.30
C GLU A 338 -14.39 2.48 -20.49
N THR A 339 -14.26 1.19 -20.17
CA THR A 339 -15.32 0.19 -20.29
C THR A 339 -16.42 0.34 -19.24
N ARG A 340 -16.22 1.01 -18.13
CA ARG A 340 -17.17 1.10 -17.01
C ARG A 340 -18.22 2.22 -17.13
N GLY A 341 -18.22 2.99 -18.19
CA GLY A 341 -19.36 3.85 -18.59
C GLY A 341 -19.79 4.95 -17.59
N ASN A 342 -18.98 5.26 -16.58
CA ASN A 342 -19.35 6.23 -15.54
C ASN A 342 -18.81 7.65 -15.78
N ILE A 343 -18.11 7.89 -16.90
CA ILE A 343 -17.50 9.19 -17.23
C ILE A 343 -18.57 10.30 -17.24
N ALA A 344 -19.72 10.05 -17.85
CA ALA A 344 -20.79 11.03 -17.90
C ALA A 344 -21.34 11.36 -16.52
N HIS A 345 -21.50 10.35 -15.67
CA HIS A 345 -21.96 10.54 -14.28
C HIS A 345 -20.91 11.28 -13.42
N LEU A 346 -19.63 10.91 -13.54
CA LEU A 346 -18.53 11.59 -12.86
C LEU A 346 -18.46 13.08 -13.24
N ARG A 347 -18.65 13.41 -14.53
CA ARG A 347 -18.71 14.81 -14.98
C ARG A 347 -19.85 15.61 -14.36
N THR A 348 -20.94 14.97 -13.94
CA THR A 348 -22.00 15.68 -13.20
C THR A 348 -21.62 15.97 -11.75
N ILE A 349 -20.78 15.10 -11.15
CA ILE A 349 -20.35 15.24 -9.75
C ILE A 349 -19.16 16.21 -9.64
N VAL A 350 -18.14 16.04 -10.51
CA VAL A 350 -16.89 16.81 -10.54
C VAL A 350 -16.67 17.44 -11.91
N LYS A 351 -17.33 18.58 -12.12
CA LYS A 351 -17.41 19.24 -13.44
C LYS A 351 -16.06 19.67 -14.00
N ASP A 352 -15.16 20.13 -13.12
CA ASP A 352 -13.88 20.76 -13.50
C ASP A 352 -12.69 19.76 -13.48
N ALA A 353 -12.93 18.51 -13.08
CA ALA A 353 -11.88 17.51 -12.99
C ALA A 353 -11.39 17.03 -14.38
N THR A 354 -10.10 16.76 -14.48
CA THR A 354 -9.54 16.12 -15.68
C THR A 354 -9.76 14.61 -15.60
N ILE A 355 -10.56 14.06 -16.51
CA ILE A 355 -10.81 12.61 -16.59
C ILE A 355 -9.80 12.01 -17.55
N VAL A 356 -9.05 11.01 -17.06
CA VAL A 356 -8.04 10.25 -17.82
C VAL A 356 -8.60 8.84 -18.04
N PRO A 357 -8.87 8.43 -19.30
CA PRO A 357 -9.30 7.07 -19.58
C PRO A 357 -8.13 6.10 -19.33
N LEU A 358 -8.40 4.99 -18.62
CA LEU A 358 -7.46 3.92 -18.38
C LEU A 358 -7.91 2.69 -19.18
N GLN A 359 -6.96 1.95 -19.75
CA GLN A 359 -7.25 0.71 -20.47
C GLN A 359 -7.50 -0.46 -19.52
N SER A 360 -6.85 -0.46 -18.36
CA SER A 360 -7.09 -1.39 -17.26
C SER A 360 -6.80 -0.74 -15.92
N MET A 361 -7.30 -1.35 -14.83
CA MET A 361 -7.00 -0.90 -13.46
C MET A 361 -5.55 -1.18 -13.03
N GLU A 362 -4.78 -1.91 -13.82
CA GLU A 362 -3.38 -2.25 -13.54
C GLU A 362 -2.40 -1.20 -14.09
N GLN A 363 -2.90 -0.17 -14.76
CA GLN A 363 -2.09 0.92 -15.34
C GLN A 363 -1.88 2.11 -14.37
N GLU A 364 -1.84 1.87 -13.06
CA GLU A 364 -1.50 2.91 -12.08
C GLU A 364 0.00 3.25 -12.04
#